data_398c5fca23c10a9f4947e28e177736b7
#
_entry.id   398c5fca23c10a9f4947e28e177736b7
#
_cell.length_a   1.000
_cell.length_b   1.000
_cell.length_c   1.000
_cell.angle_alpha   90.00
_cell.angle_beta   90.00
_cell.angle_gamma   90.00
#
_symmetry.space_group_name_H-M   'P 1'
#
loop_
_entity.id
_entity.type
_entity.pdbx_description
1 polymer ?
#
loop_
_entity_poly.entity_id
_entity_poly.type
_entity_poly.pdbx_seq_one_letter_code
_entity_poly.pdbx_strand_id
1 'polypeptide(L)'
;MNGAIGKLTPEQALAHDTVHSTYTPKQGQYLAFIYYYTKIHGRSPADADMYAYFRVSPPAVHQMVQSLEKMRLIARTPGEGHSVKLLLPR
;
A
#
# COMPACT_ATOMS: atom_id res chain seq x y z
N MET A 1 -10.80 22.54 -10.53
CA MET A 1 -10.31 22.36 -10.51
C MET A 1 -9.54 22.06 -10.40
N ASN A 2 -9.16 21.93 -10.40
CA ASN A 2 -8.51 21.67 -10.32
C ASN A 2 -7.49 21.57 -10.31
N GLY A 3 -7.44 22.27 -10.23
CA GLY A 3 -6.16 22.50 -10.24
C GLY A 3 -5.19 21.54 -9.97
N ALA A 4 -5.29 21.04 -9.08
CA ALA A 4 -4.38 20.09 -8.65
C ALA A 4 -3.92 19.14 -9.63
N ILE A 5 -4.12 19.45 -10.77
CA ILE A 5 -3.85 18.65 -11.79
C ILE A 5 -2.50 18.16 -11.81
N GLY A 6 -1.64 18.13 -11.92
CA GLY A 6 -0.39 17.52 -12.09
C GLY A 6 0.26 17.05 -10.83
N LYS A 7 -0.40 17.17 -9.71
CA LYS A 7 0.24 16.83 -8.46
C LYS A 7 -0.54 15.82 -7.67
N LEU A 8 -0.74 14.67 -8.24
CA LEU A 8 -1.43 13.62 -7.54
C LEU A 8 -0.59 13.12 -6.37
N THR A 9 -1.23 12.86 -5.26
CA THR A 9 -0.60 12.15 -4.18
C THR A 9 -0.47 10.70 -4.60
N PRO A 10 0.36 9.90 -3.93
CA PRO A 10 0.44 8.48 -4.25
C PRO A 10 -0.89 7.77 -4.14
N GLU A 11 -1.70 8.14 -3.17
CA GLU A 11 -3.02 7.55 -3.05
C GLU A 11 -3.88 7.88 -4.26
N GLN A 12 -3.83 9.13 -4.67
CA GLN A 12 -4.60 9.55 -5.82
C GLN A 12 -4.13 8.88 -7.09
N ALA A 13 -2.82 8.77 -7.25
CA ALA A 13 -2.27 8.15 -8.42
C ALA A 13 -2.64 6.67 -8.50
N LEU A 14 -2.58 5.97 -7.38
CA LEU A 14 -2.96 4.57 -7.37
C LEU A 14 -4.44 4.40 -7.67
N ALA A 15 -5.27 5.23 -7.07
CA ALA A 15 -6.70 5.15 -7.31
C ALA A 15 -7.04 5.51 -8.74
N HIS A 16 -6.34 6.48 -9.29
CA HIS A 16 -6.59 6.93 -10.64
C HIS A 16 -6.18 5.85 -11.66
N ASP A 17 -5.01 5.25 -11.45
CA ASP A 17 -4.51 4.25 -12.37
C ASP A 17 -5.32 2.97 -12.31
N THR A 18 -5.95 2.72 -11.20
CA THR A 18 -6.72 1.49 -11.02
C THR A 18 -8.18 1.83 -10.90
N VAL A 19 -8.67 2.57 -11.87
CA VAL A 19 -10.04 3.04 -11.87
C VAL A 19 -11.04 1.90 -11.67
N HIS A 20 -10.69 0.70 -12.03
CA HIS A 20 -11.58 -0.44 -11.83
C HIS A 20 -11.31 -1.18 -10.53
N SER A 21 -10.41 -0.66 -9.76
CA SER A 21 -10.05 -1.32 -8.53
C SER A 21 -11.21 -1.29 -7.56
N THR A 22 -11.29 -2.30 -6.74
CA THR A 22 -12.30 -2.38 -5.72
C THR A 22 -11.74 -2.08 -4.35
N TYR A 23 -10.51 -1.62 -4.26
CA TYR A 23 -9.96 -1.37 -2.93
C TYR A 23 -10.53 -0.09 -2.33
N THR A 24 -10.57 -0.09 -1.00
CA THR A 24 -11.11 1.03 -0.25
C THR A 24 -10.07 2.13 -0.12
N PRO A 25 -10.50 3.35 0.31
CA PRO A 25 -9.52 4.41 0.57
C PRO A 25 -8.46 4.01 1.59
N LYS A 26 -8.84 3.28 2.62
CA LYS A 26 -7.86 2.85 3.62
C LYS A 26 -6.85 1.88 3.01
N GLN A 27 -7.32 0.98 2.19
CA GLN A 27 -6.42 0.07 1.48
C GLN A 27 -5.48 0.84 0.57
N GLY A 28 -6.02 1.87 -0.08
CA GLY A 28 -5.19 2.74 -0.92
C GLY A 28 -4.08 3.42 -0.15
N GLN A 29 -4.36 3.81 1.09
CA GLN A 29 -3.34 4.42 1.94
C GLN A 29 -2.21 3.45 2.24
N TYR A 30 -2.53 2.19 2.48
CA TYR A 30 -1.51 1.18 2.71
C TYR A 30 -0.67 0.95 1.45
N LEU A 31 -1.33 0.90 0.30
CA LEU A 31 -0.61 0.71 -0.95
C LEU A 31 0.33 1.88 -1.22
N ALA A 32 -0.12 3.09 -0.94
CA ALA A 32 0.71 4.27 -1.11
C ALA A 32 1.90 4.25 -0.15
N PHE A 33 1.68 3.82 1.07
CA PHE A 33 2.76 3.73 2.05
C PHE A 33 3.82 2.74 1.58
N ILE A 34 3.40 1.59 1.08
CA ILE A 34 4.32 0.58 0.59
C ILE A 34 5.14 1.15 -0.56
N TYR A 35 4.49 1.84 -1.47
CA TYR A 35 5.15 2.43 -2.62
C TYR A 35 6.23 3.44 -2.20
N TYR A 36 5.86 4.38 -1.35
CA TYR A 36 6.81 5.41 -0.93
C TYR A 36 7.90 4.86 -0.04
N TYR A 37 7.55 3.97 0.86
CA TYR A 37 8.56 3.39 1.74
C TYR A 37 9.62 2.69 0.90
N THR A 38 9.18 1.92 -0.07
CA THR A 38 10.10 1.19 -0.93
C THR A 38 10.99 2.15 -1.71
N LYS A 39 10.42 3.25 -2.21
CA LYS A 39 11.21 4.23 -2.93
C LYS A 39 12.26 4.90 -2.06
N ILE A 40 11.89 5.21 -0.84
CA ILE A 40 12.78 5.95 0.04
C ILE A 40 13.87 5.05 0.62
N HIS A 41 13.50 3.85 0.99
CA HIS A 41 14.41 2.98 1.74
C HIS A 41 15.06 1.89 0.91
N GLY A 42 14.64 1.72 -0.32
CA GLY A 42 15.21 0.69 -1.17
C GLY A 42 14.75 -0.72 -0.84
N ARG A 43 13.80 -0.85 0.06
CA ARG A 43 13.24 -2.15 0.43
C ARG A 43 11.82 -1.91 0.94
N SER A 44 11.01 -2.95 0.92
CA SER A 44 9.63 -2.81 1.35
C SER A 44 9.51 -2.71 2.86
N PRO A 45 8.41 -2.14 3.37
CA PRO A 45 8.22 -2.04 4.80
C PRO A 45 7.90 -3.39 5.43
N ALA A 46 8.25 -3.53 6.70
CA ALA A 46 7.80 -4.65 7.49
C ALA A 46 6.45 -4.30 8.13
N ASP A 47 5.77 -5.29 8.69
CA ASP A 47 4.51 -5.04 9.38
C ASP A 47 4.70 -4.01 10.50
N ALA A 48 5.83 -4.09 11.21
CA ALA A 48 6.09 -3.15 12.29
C ALA A 48 6.15 -1.71 11.79
N ASP A 49 6.68 -1.49 10.60
CA ASP A 49 6.71 -0.15 10.03
C ASP A 49 5.31 0.35 9.76
N MET A 50 4.43 -0.54 9.37
CA MET A 50 3.07 -0.17 9.04
C MET A 50 2.25 0.16 10.28
N TYR A 51 2.31 -0.67 11.33
CA TYR A 51 1.50 -0.32 12.48
C TYR A 51 2.06 0.88 13.23
N ALA A 52 3.34 1.14 13.12
CA ALA A 52 3.90 2.37 13.69
C ALA A 52 3.42 3.59 12.90
N TYR A 53 3.45 3.52 11.60
CA TYR A 53 3.06 4.66 10.76
C TYR A 53 1.56 4.95 10.89
N PHE A 54 0.74 3.92 10.80
CA PHE A 54 -0.71 4.10 10.83
C PHE A 54 -1.26 4.17 12.24
N ARG A 55 -0.43 3.88 13.24
CA ARG A 55 -0.82 3.89 14.65
C ARG A 55 -1.98 2.95 14.91
N VAL A 56 -1.85 1.76 14.42
CA VAL A 56 -2.87 0.73 14.59
C VAL A 56 -2.22 -0.49 15.23
N SER A 57 -3.05 -1.40 15.69
CA SER A 57 -2.55 -2.61 16.34
C SER A 57 -1.94 -3.57 15.32
N PRO A 58 -1.04 -4.45 15.76
CA PRO A 58 -0.53 -5.48 14.88
C PRO A 58 -1.60 -6.32 14.21
N PRO A 59 -2.66 -6.77 14.90
CA PRO A 59 -3.71 -7.52 14.22
C PRO A 59 -4.38 -6.73 13.11
N ALA A 60 -4.53 -5.41 13.28
CA ALA A 60 -5.15 -4.59 12.25
C ALA A 60 -4.31 -4.59 10.97
N VAL A 61 -2.98 -4.43 11.11
CA VAL A 61 -2.09 -4.49 9.96
C VAL A 61 -2.15 -5.87 9.32
N HIS A 62 -2.10 -6.89 10.14
CA HIS A 62 -2.12 -8.26 9.65
C HIS A 62 -3.35 -8.53 8.79
N GLN A 63 -4.52 -8.11 9.27
CA GLN A 63 -5.75 -8.29 8.53
C GLN A 63 -5.74 -7.49 7.24
N MET A 64 -5.24 -6.26 7.28
CA MET A 64 -5.18 -5.44 6.09
C MET A 64 -4.27 -6.06 5.04
N VAL A 65 -3.10 -6.51 5.46
CA VAL A 65 -2.15 -7.11 4.54
C VAL A 65 -2.74 -8.38 3.93
N GLN A 66 -3.41 -9.18 4.73
CA GLN A 66 -4.06 -10.38 4.20
C GLN A 66 -5.12 -10.03 3.17
N SER A 67 -5.90 -8.98 3.43
CA SER A 67 -6.91 -8.54 2.47
C SER A 67 -6.28 -8.11 1.16
N LEU A 68 -5.20 -7.34 1.25
CA LEU A 68 -4.52 -6.86 0.05
C LEU A 68 -3.93 -8.01 -0.75
N GLU A 69 -3.42 -9.03 -0.07
CA GLU A 69 -2.93 -10.23 -0.74
C GLU A 69 -4.04 -10.98 -1.45
N LYS A 70 -5.17 -11.14 -0.77
CA LYS A 70 -6.32 -11.82 -1.36
C LYS A 70 -6.80 -11.12 -2.60
N MET A 71 -6.76 -9.80 -2.59
CA MET A 71 -7.18 -9.01 -3.74
C MET A 71 -6.12 -8.95 -4.81
N ARG A 72 -4.98 -9.57 -4.56
CA ARG A 72 -3.85 -9.59 -5.50
C ARG A 72 -3.32 -8.22 -5.81
N LEU A 73 -3.37 -7.35 -4.83
CA LEU A 73 -2.79 -6.02 -4.95
C LEU A 73 -1.36 -6.00 -4.45
N ILE A 74 -1.01 -6.95 -3.61
CA ILE A 74 0.37 -7.14 -3.15
C ILE A 74 0.68 -8.62 -3.10
N ALA A 75 1.97 -8.90 -3.05
CA ALA A 75 2.46 -10.25 -2.78
C ALA A 75 3.52 -10.12 -1.69
N ARG A 76 3.72 -11.18 -0.95
CA ARG A 76 4.82 -11.21 0.02
C ARG A 76 5.27 -12.65 0.20
N THR A 77 6.49 -12.79 0.71
CA THR A 77 7.06 -14.10 0.95
C THR A 77 6.84 -14.45 2.42
N PRO A 78 6.13 -15.52 2.72
CA PRO A 78 5.89 -15.90 4.11
C PRO A 78 7.21 -16.07 4.86
N GLY A 79 7.26 -15.55 6.07
CA GLY A 79 8.44 -15.67 6.89
C GLY A 79 9.50 -14.62 6.65
N GLU A 80 9.32 -13.76 5.67
CA GLU A 80 10.28 -12.70 5.40
C GLU A 80 9.65 -11.36 5.72
N GLY A 81 10.30 -10.61 6.58
CA GLY A 81 9.71 -9.39 7.10
C GLY A 81 9.64 -8.23 6.13
N HIS A 82 10.52 -8.14 5.16
CA HIS A 82 10.56 -7.03 4.21
C HIS A 82 10.34 -7.55 2.81
N SER A 83 9.23 -8.22 2.59
CA SER A 83 8.98 -8.88 1.32
C SER A 83 7.72 -8.40 0.59
N VAL A 84 7.02 -7.43 1.13
CA VAL A 84 5.80 -6.93 0.50
C VAL A 84 6.14 -6.26 -0.82
N LYS A 85 5.38 -6.60 -1.85
CA LYS A 85 5.62 -6.07 -3.18
C LYS A 85 4.29 -5.68 -3.80
N LEU A 86 4.22 -4.51 -4.41
CA LEU A 86 3.02 -4.09 -5.10
C LEU A 86 2.85 -4.85 -6.40
N LEU A 87 1.62 -5.24 -6.68
CA LEU A 87 1.28 -5.95 -7.91
C LEU A 87 0.41 -5.12 -8.84
N LEU A 88 0.24 -3.85 -8.53
CA LEU A 88 -0.64 -3.02 -9.32
C LEU A 88 -0.09 -2.83 -10.72
N PRO A 89 -0.96 -2.83 -11.72
CA PRO A 89 -0.50 -2.56 -13.09
C PRO A 89 -0.09 -1.10 -13.21
N ARG A 90 0.66 -0.81 -14.21
CA ARG A 90 1.14 0.52 -14.43
C ARG A 90 0.64 1.15 -15.66
#